data_1e9f92adecefc0eeca29e5b73716240b
#
_entry.id   1e9f92adecefc0eeca29e5b73716240b
#
_cell.length_a   1.000
_cell.length_b   1.000
_cell.length_c   1.000
_cell.angle_alpha   90.00
_cell.angle_beta   90.00
_cell.angle_gamma   90.00
#
_symmetry.space_group_name_H-M   'P 1'
#
loop_
_entity.id
_entity.type
_entity.pdbx_description
1 polymer ?
#
loop_
_entity_poly.entity_id
_entity_poly.type
_entity_poly.pdbx_seq_one_letter_code
_entity_poly.pdbx_strand_id
1 'polypeptide(L)'
;MKIAIVGAGNAGSITALHYHKYLREDKIVDDYEIDIYHSPDQHPIEKVGQGTIPTVVNLISSVFESNWYHNSIDSTFKSGILYEGWGNKNDKFFHPFSMYEMSMHFVPNKLSKTVLESGYFNVIDKTIKEPEKEIDADVIFDCRGRHNRDKSNYDKLINPLDSVLLSKKYERDVDLIYTRCVATPNGWTFVIPNKDSVSYGYLYN
;
A
#
# COMPACT_ATOMS: atom_id res chain seq x y z
N MET A 1 6.39 10.94 -23.54
CA MET A 1 5.02 10.83 -22.96
C MET A 1 5.07 11.21 -21.48
N LYS A 2 4.10 11.97 -21.04
CA LYS A 2 4.03 12.46 -19.65
C LYS A 2 2.97 11.73 -18.85
N ILE A 3 3.39 11.13 -17.73
CA ILE A 3 2.54 10.39 -16.80
C ILE A 3 2.46 11.20 -15.50
N ALA A 4 1.26 11.54 -15.07
CA ALA A 4 1.03 12.22 -13.80
C ALA A 4 0.37 11.28 -12.79
N ILE A 5 0.93 11.22 -11.58
CA ILE A 5 0.42 10.45 -10.47
C ILE A 5 0.06 11.42 -9.34
N VAL A 6 -1.22 11.47 -8.98
CA VAL A 6 -1.72 12.40 -7.97
C VAL A 6 -1.93 11.69 -6.65
N GLY A 7 -1.03 11.92 -5.70
CA GLY A 7 -0.98 11.26 -4.40
C GLY A 7 0.15 10.24 -4.29
N ALA A 8 0.96 10.37 -3.25
CA ALA A 8 2.13 9.52 -2.98
C ALA A 8 1.87 8.44 -1.91
N GLY A 9 0.62 8.10 -1.63
CA GLY A 9 0.26 6.97 -0.77
C GLY A 9 0.61 5.62 -1.41
N ASN A 10 0.16 4.50 -0.82
CA ASN A 10 0.44 3.16 -1.34
C ASN A 10 0.10 3.01 -2.82
N ALA A 11 -1.08 3.47 -3.24
CA ALA A 11 -1.51 3.37 -4.64
C ALA A 11 -0.57 4.14 -5.57
N GLY A 12 -0.30 5.41 -5.30
CA GLY A 12 0.59 6.23 -6.13
C GLY A 12 2.02 5.74 -6.14
N SER A 13 2.55 5.34 -4.97
CA SER A 13 3.90 4.78 -4.87
C SER A 13 4.05 3.50 -5.69
N ILE A 14 3.10 2.57 -5.60
CA ILE A 14 3.14 1.32 -6.36
C ILE A 14 2.96 1.59 -7.87
N THR A 15 2.07 2.52 -8.25
CA THR A 15 1.90 2.92 -9.64
C THR A 15 3.19 3.51 -10.22
N ALA A 16 3.84 4.42 -9.50
CA ALA A 16 5.11 5.02 -9.91
C ALA A 16 6.20 3.96 -10.14
N LEU A 17 6.39 3.07 -9.16
CA LEU A 17 7.37 1.99 -9.25
C LEU A 17 7.06 1.03 -10.41
N HIS A 18 5.78 0.73 -10.65
CA HIS A 18 5.35 -0.14 -11.74
C HIS A 18 5.78 0.43 -13.10
N TYR A 19 5.43 1.69 -13.38
CA TYR A 19 5.81 2.33 -14.63
C TYR A 19 7.33 2.47 -14.76
N HIS A 20 8.01 2.94 -13.72
CA HIS A 20 9.46 3.05 -13.75
C HIS A 20 10.14 1.71 -14.09
N LYS A 21 9.72 0.61 -13.45
CA LYS A 21 10.27 -0.71 -13.71
C LYS A 21 10.11 -1.12 -15.17
N TYR A 22 8.88 -1.09 -15.69
CA TYR A 22 8.61 -1.59 -17.05
C TYR A 22 9.21 -0.71 -18.13
N LEU A 23 9.17 0.61 -17.98
CA LEU A 23 9.81 1.52 -18.94
C LEU A 23 11.33 1.35 -18.96
N ARG A 24 11.94 1.03 -17.81
CA ARG A 24 13.37 0.72 -17.72
C ARG A 24 13.71 -0.64 -18.33
N GLU A 25 12.89 -1.67 -18.12
CA GLU A 25 13.05 -2.99 -18.73
C GLU A 25 12.95 -2.93 -20.26
N ASP A 26 12.02 -2.12 -20.77
CA ASP A 26 11.84 -1.90 -22.21
C ASP A 26 12.86 -0.91 -22.81
N LYS A 27 13.74 -0.32 -21.98
CA LYS A 27 14.76 0.68 -22.36
C LYS A 27 14.21 1.95 -22.99
N ILE A 28 13.03 2.35 -22.59
CA ILE A 28 12.34 3.55 -23.07
C ILE A 28 12.05 4.56 -21.94
N VAL A 29 12.67 4.39 -20.78
CA VAL A 29 12.41 5.25 -19.60
C VAL A 29 12.72 6.72 -19.88
N ASP A 30 13.72 7.01 -20.71
CA ASP A 30 14.09 8.38 -21.07
C ASP A 30 13.08 9.08 -22.01
N ASP A 31 12.19 8.31 -22.64
CA ASP A 31 11.11 8.83 -23.48
C ASP A 31 9.86 9.24 -22.65
N TYR A 32 9.90 9.03 -21.34
CA TYR A 32 8.79 9.26 -20.43
C TYR A 32 9.20 10.18 -19.28
N GLU A 33 8.30 11.06 -18.93
CA GLU A 33 8.36 11.88 -17.72
C GLU A 33 7.29 11.37 -16.74
N ILE A 34 7.70 11.03 -15.52
CA ILE A 34 6.78 10.60 -14.46
C ILE A 34 6.78 11.66 -13.36
N ASP A 35 5.67 12.38 -13.29
CA ASP A 35 5.41 13.39 -12.25
C ASP A 35 4.62 12.78 -11.09
N ILE A 36 5.08 12.98 -9.86
CA ILE A 36 4.33 12.65 -8.66
C ILE A 36 3.90 13.95 -7.97
N TYR A 37 2.61 14.25 -8.00
CA TYR A 37 2.03 15.34 -7.25
C TYR A 37 1.66 14.88 -5.85
N HIS A 38 2.23 15.50 -4.85
CA HIS A 38 1.96 15.15 -3.47
C HIS A 38 1.70 16.40 -2.63
N SER A 39 0.79 16.30 -1.67
CA SER A 39 0.50 17.38 -0.75
C SER A 39 1.34 17.20 0.53
N PRO A 40 2.28 18.08 0.84
CA PRO A 40 3.10 17.97 2.03
C PRO A 40 2.28 18.07 3.34
N ASP A 41 1.12 18.72 3.27
CA ASP A 41 0.23 18.93 4.43
C ASP A 41 -0.73 17.76 4.68
N GLN A 42 -0.80 16.80 3.76
CA GLN A 42 -1.67 15.63 3.91
C GLN A 42 -0.90 14.46 4.54
N HIS A 43 -1.24 14.18 5.78
CA HIS A 43 -0.76 12.97 6.44
C HIS A 43 -1.70 11.79 6.12
N PRO A 44 -1.15 10.59 5.85
CA PRO A 44 -1.97 9.40 5.71
C PRO A 44 -2.85 9.21 6.94
N ILE A 45 -4.14 9.01 6.73
CA ILE A 45 -5.10 8.75 7.81
C ILE A 45 -4.74 7.44 8.52
N GLU A 46 -4.20 6.49 7.79
CA GLU A 46 -3.88 5.15 8.28
C GLU A 46 -2.40 5.08 8.72
N LYS A 47 -2.20 5.03 10.04
CA LYS A 47 -0.87 4.90 10.67
C LYS A 47 -0.53 3.44 11.03
N VAL A 48 -1.08 2.48 10.31
CA VAL A 48 -0.88 1.05 10.54
C VAL A 48 -0.05 0.42 9.43
N GLY A 49 0.61 -0.69 9.73
CA GLY A 49 1.32 -1.47 8.73
C GLY A 49 0.37 -2.07 7.70
N GLN A 50 0.92 -2.43 6.57
CA GLN A 50 0.22 -3.06 5.45
C GLN A 50 0.84 -4.40 5.09
N GLY A 51 0.03 -5.30 4.54
CA GLY A 51 0.49 -6.54 3.95
C GLY A 51 0.36 -6.51 2.43
N THR A 52 1.34 -7.06 1.73
CA THR A 52 1.31 -7.18 0.27
C THR A 52 0.84 -8.55 -0.20
N ILE A 53 0.77 -8.67 -1.52
CA ILE A 53 0.82 -9.92 -2.26
C ILE A 53 2.23 -10.08 -2.88
N PRO A 54 2.64 -11.30 -3.30
CA PRO A 54 4.01 -11.55 -3.78
C PRO A 54 4.50 -10.66 -4.92
N THR A 55 3.64 -10.34 -5.88
CA THR A 55 3.98 -9.49 -7.03
C THR A 55 4.50 -8.11 -6.63
N VAL A 56 4.01 -7.54 -5.53
CA VAL A 56 4.47 -6.23 -5.03
C VAL A 56 5.88 -6.32 -4.45
N VAL A 57 6.24 -7.45 -3.86
CA VAL A 57 7.62 -7.68 -3.35
C VAL A 57 8.61 -7.63 -4.49
N ASN A 58 8.34 -8.35 -5.58
CA ASN A 58 9.19 -8.38 -6.76
C ASN A 58 9.34 -7.00 -7.38
N LEU A 59 8.26 -6.22 -7.43
CA LEU A 59 8.29 -4.85 -7.93
C LEU A 59 9.24 -3.97 -7.09
N ILE A 60 9.02 -3.92 -5.77
CA ILE A 60 9.81 -3.07 -4.87
C ILE A 60 11.28 -3.50 -4.86
N SER A 61 11.54 -4.80 -4.77
CA SER A 61 12.91 -5.33 -4.73
C SER A 61 13.68 -5.08 -6.02
N SER A 62 13.02 -5.17 -7.19
CA SER A 62 13.68 -4.94 -8.48
C SER A 62 14.01 -3.47 -8.73
N VAL A 63 13.20 -2.54 -8.22
CA VAL A 63 13.46 -1.10 -8.41
C VAL A 63 14.51 -0.58 -7.44
N PHE A 64 14.43 -0.98 -6.17
CA PHE A 64 15.33 -0.45 -5.12
C PHE A 64 16.52 -1.35 -4.83
N GLU A 65 16.69 -2.49 -5.53
CA GLU A 65 17.74 -3.48 -5.28
C GLU A 65 17.82 -3.88 -3.80
N SER A 66 16.66 -3.89 -3.12
CA SER A 66 16.55 -4.13 -1.71
C SER A 66 16.44 -5.63 -1.39
N ASN A 67 16.85 -5.99 -0.19
CA ASN A 67 16.69 -7.35 0.34
C ASN A 67 16.08 -7.32 1.74
N TRP A 68 15.80 -8.49 2.31
CA TRP A 68 15.15 -8.61 3.62
C TRP A 68 15.92 -7.99 4.79
N TYR A 69 17.24 -7.91 4.69
CA TYR A 69 18.10 -7.38 5.74
C TYR A 69 18.33 -5.88 5.61
N HIS A 70 18.34 -5.40 4.37
CA HIS A 70 18.57 -3.99 4.04
C HIS A 70 17.45 -3.47 3.16
N ASN A 71 16.45 -2.88 3.79
CA ASN A 71 15.35 -2.24 3.08
C ASN A 71 14.92 -0.95 3.79
N SER A 72 14.61 0.06 2.98
CA SER A 72 14.24 1.39 3.46
C SER A 72 12.80 1.49 3.97
N ILE A 73 11.97 0.47 3.69
CA ILE A 73 10.54 0.49 4.01
C ILE A 73 10.18 -0.28 5.28
N ASP A 74 11.18 -0.73 6.04
CA ASP A 74 11.02 -1.55 7.25
C ASP A 74 10.16 -2.80 6.99
N SER A 75 10.33 -3.43 5.82
CA SER A 75 9.58 -4.62 5.49
C SER A 75 10.00 -5.82 6.33
N THR A 76 9.02 -6.66 6.61
CA THR A 76 9.20 -7.96 7.25
C THR A 76 8.54 -9.04 6.41
N PHE A 77 9.02 -10.26 6.56
CA PHE A 77 8.52 -11.41 5.84
C PHE A 77 7.06 -11.73 6.16
N LYS A 78 6.29 -12.07 5.13
CA LYS A 78 4.91 -12.53 5.25
C LYS A 78 4.72 -13.83 4.48
N SER A 79 4.54 -14.94 5.21
CA SER A 79 4.40 -16.29 4.64
C SER A 79 2.99 -16.64 4.21
N GLY A 80 2.00 -15.87 4.63
CA GLY A 80 0.60 -16.18 4.35
C GLY A 80 -0.38 -15.38 5.19
N ILE A 81 -1.59 -15.90 5.30
CA ILE A 81 -2.69 -15.33 6.09
C ILE A 81 -3.32 -16.43 6.94
N LEU A 82 -3.43 -16.23 8.24
CA LEU A 82 -4.20 -17.06 9.12
C LEU A 82 -5.62 -16.50 9.29
N TYR A 83 -6.61 -17.24 8.86
CA TYR A 83 -8.02 -16.96 9.06
C TYR A 83 -8.53 -17.69 10.29
N GLU A 84 -9.24 -16.99 11.17
CA GLU A 84 -9.79 -17.54 12.41
C GLU A 84 -11.27 -17.17 12.53
N GLY A 85 -12.14 -18.16 12.76
CA GLY A 85 -13.57 -17.96 12.98
C GLY A 85 -14.40 -17.57 11.75
N TRP A 86 -13.89 -17.73 10.54
CA TRP A 86 -14.61 -17.37 9.31
C TRP A 86 -15.60 -18.43 8.81
N GLY A 87 -15.58 -19.61 9.39
CA GLY A 87 -16.48 -20.72 9.03
C GLY A 87 -17.54 -21.00 10.11
N ASN A 88 -18.45 -21.88 9.82
CA ASN A 88 -19.51 -22.30 10.73
C ASN A 88 -19.00 -23.05 11.99
N LYS A 89 -17.76 -23.52 11.97
CA LYS A 89 -17.15 -24.35 13.02
C LYS A 89 -16.11 -23.64 13.87
N ASN A 90 -15.95 -22.34 13.72
CA ASN A 90 -14.91 -21.56 14.42
C ASN A 90 -13.49 -22.08 14.15
N ASP A 91 -13.26 -22.60 12.96
CA ASP A 91 -12.02 -23.24 12.56
C ASP A 91 -10.93 -22.20 12.25
N LYS A 92 -9.69 -22.65 12.33
CA LYS A 92 -8.53 -21.90 11.87
C LYS A 92 -8.08 -22.46 10.52
N PHE A 93 -7.84 -21.56 9.58
CA PHE A 93 -7.33 -21.90 8.26
C PHE A 93 -6.12 -21.03 7.93
N PHE A 94 -4.99 -21.66 7.70
CA PHE A 94 -3.80 -20.96 7.20
C PHE A 94 -3.75 -21.04 5.69
N HIS A 95 -3.73 -19.89 5.03
CA HIS A 95 -3.51 -19.78 3.60
C HIS A 95 -2.03 -19.41 3.36
N PRO A 96 -1.16 -20.39 3.06
CA PRO A 96 0.24 -20.11 2.77
C PRO A 96 0.38 -19.46 1.39
N PHE A 97 1.39 -18.61 1.26
CA PHE A 97 1.88 -18.26 -0.07
C PHE A 97 2.80 -19.37 -0.59
N SER A 98 3.08 -19.37 -1.90
CA SER A 98 3.99 -20.35 -2.49
C SER A 98 5.37 -20.29 -1.81
N MET A 99 6.07 -21.42 -1.73
CA MET A 99 7.45 -21.47 -1.23
C MET A 99 8.43 -20.60 -2.04
N TYR A 100 8.06 -20.27 -3.28
CA TYR A 100 8.85 -19.45 -4.19
C TYR A 100 8.39 -17.99 -4.27
N GLU A 101 7.23 -17.68 -3.69
CA GLU A 101 6.60 -16.36 -3.75
C GLU A 101 6.33 -15.86 -2.34
N MET A 102 7.24 -15.07 -1.82
CA MET A 102 7.10 -14.46 -0.51
C MET A 102 6.43 -13.11 -0.61
N SER A 103 5.69 -12.76 0.43
CA SER A 103 5.07 -11.44 0.59
C SER A 103 5.74 -10.67 1.71
N MET A 104 5.33 -9.43 1.93
CA MET A 104 5.86 -8.60 3.00
C MET A 104 4.77 -7.88 3.78
N HIS A 105 5.06 -7.59 5.04
CA HIS A 105 4.46 -6.47 5.75
C HIS A 105 5.41 -5.28 5.65
N PHE A 106 4.89 -4.08 5.56
CA PHE A 106 5.69 -2.86 5.45
C PHE A 106 5.00 -1.66 6.09
N VAL A 107 5.73 -0.58 6.25
CA VAL A 107 5.22 0.68 6.79
C VAL A 107 4.94 1.63 5.63
N PRO A 108 3.67 2.01 5.36
CA PRO A 108 3.28 2.82 4.20
C PRO A 108 4.05 4.13 4.06
N ASN A 109 4.24 4.85 5.17
CA ASN A 109 4.98 6.11 5.15
C ASN A 109 6.44 5.93 4.75
N LYS A 110 7.04 4.78 5.05
CA LYS A 110 8.41 4.46 4.63
C LYS A 110 8.47 4.22 3.12
N LEU A 111 7.48 3.50 2.56
CA LEU A 111 7.39 3.30 1.11
C LEU A 111 7.23 4.64 0.39
N SER A 112 6.26 5.46 0.82
CA SER A 112 6.04 6.80 0.24
C SER A 112 7.32 7.65 0.27
N LYS A 113 7.96 7.73 1.43
CA LYS A 113 9.22 8.48 1.59
C LYS A 113 10.31 7.94 0.66
N THR A 114 10.51 6.62 0.62
CA THR A 114 11.53 6.00 -0.25
C THR A 114 11.28 6.30 -1.72
N VAL A 115 10.03 6.29 -2.17
CA VAL A 115 9.66 6.63 -3.55
C VAL A 115 9.93 8.10 -3.85
N LEU A 116 9.48 9.00 -2.99
CA LEU A 116 9.67 10.45 -3.18
C LEU A 116 11.15 10.88 -3.16
N GLU A 117 11.98 10.20 -2.37
CA GLU A 117 13.41 10.50 -2.23
C GLU A 117 14.31 9.70 -3.19
N SER A 118 13.73 8.83 -4.04
CA SER A 118 14.49 7.91 -4.92
C SER A 118 15.29 8.60 -6.02
N GLY A 119 14.89 9.80 -6.42
CA GLY A 119 15.46 10.49 -7.58
C GLY A 119 15.00 9.95 -8.94
N TYR A 120 14.08 8.98 -8.96
CA TYR A 120 13.55 8.40 -10.21
C TYR A 120 12.39 9.19 -10.81
N PHE A 121 11.78 10.08 -10.04
CA PHE A 121 10.55 10.78 -10.38
C PHE A 121 10.71 12.28 -10.22
N ASN A 122 9.96 13.03 -11.00
CA ASN A 122 9.78 14.46 -10.76
C ASN A 122 8.71 14.67 -9.66
N VAL A 123 9.16 15.06 -8.47
CA VAL A 123 8.27 15.24 -7.30
C VAL A 123 7.81 16.69 -7.22
N ILE A 124 6.51 16.89 -7.20
CA ILE A 124 5.89 18.21 -7.20
C ILE A 124 5.03 18.37 -5.94
N ASP A 125 5.48 19.27 -5.05
CA ASP A 125 4.76 19.64 -3.82
C ASP A 125 3.58 20.55 -4.17
N LYS A 126 2.45 19.94 -4.52
CA LYS A 126 1.23 20.66 -4.87
C LYS A 126 -0.01 19.84 -4.53
N THR A 127 -0.95 20.48 -3.83
CA THR A 127 -2.27 19.90 -3.61
C THR A 127 -3.13 20.08 -4.88
N ILE A 128 -3.52 18.98 -5.50
CA ILE A 128 -4.35 18.95 -6.70
C ILE A 128 -5.81 18.67 -6.31
N LYS A 129 -6.71 19.53 -6.72
CA LYS A 129 -8.15 19.39 -6.49
C LYS A 129 -8.88 18.81 -7.69
N GLU A 130 -8.59 19.30 -8.88
CA GLU A 130 -9.21 18.89 -10.14
C GLU A 130 -8.13 18.48 -11.14
N PRO A 131 -7.68 17.21 -11.11
CA PRO A 131 -6.54 16.75 -11.90
C PRO A 131 -6.65 17.08 -13.39
N GLU A 132 -7.82 16.87 -13.98
CA GLU A 132 -8.07 17.09 -15.41
C GLU A 132 -7.98 18.55 -15.82
N LYS A 133 -8.07 19.49 -14.87
CA LYS A 133 -7.97 20.93 -15.13
C LYS A 133 -6.63 21.53 -14.75
N GLU A 134 -5.94 20.91 -13.82
CA GLU A 134 -4.73 21.46 -13.19
C GLU A 134 -3.44 20.86 -13.72
N ILE A 135 -3.53 19.72 -14.41
CA ILE A 135 -2.38 18.92 -14.87
C ILE A 135 -2.45 18.76 -16.37
N ASP A 136 -1.36 19.10 -17.04
CA ASP A 136 -1.12 18.82 -18.45
C ASP A 136 -0.23 17.57 -18.55
N ALA A 137 -0.84 16.41 -18.84
CA ALA A 137 -0.19 15.13 -18.99
C ALA A 137 -0.98 14.20 -19.93
N ASP A 138 -0.28 13.27 -20.58
CA ASP A 138 -0.91 12.29 -21.47
C ASP A 138 -1.78 11.29 -20.72
N VAL A 139 -1.35 10.94 -19.49
CA VAL A 139 -2.07 10.00 -18.60
C VAL A 139 -2.04 10.52 -17.17
N ILE A 140 -3.19 10.50 -16.49
CA ILE A 140 -3.32 10.91 -15.10
C ILE A 140 -3.85 9.75 -14.25
N PHE A 141 -3.09 9.37 -13.21
CA PHE A 141 -3.52 8.42 -12.19
C PHE A 141 -3.94 9.15 -10.92
N ASP A 142 -5.25 9.17 -10.64
CA ASP A 142 -5.78 9.73 -9.39
C ASP A 142 -5.64 8.74 -8.24
N CYS A 143 -4.57 8.90 -7.46
CA CYS A 143 -4.21 8.09 -6.31
C CYS A 143 -4.42 8.81 -4.97
N ARG A 144 -5.28 9.83 -4.91
CA ARG A 144 -5.51 10.67 -3.71
C ARG A 144 -6.23 9.94 -2.55
N GLY A 145 -6.62 8.69 -2.74
CA GLY A 145 -7.31 7.91 -1.71
C GLY A 145 -8.78 8.30 -1.54
N ARG A 146 -9.25 8.30 -0.29
CA ARG A 146 -10.65 8.59 0.05
C ARG A 146 -10.90 10.08 0.13
N HIS A 147 -11.05 10.74 -1.00
CA HIS A 147 -11.48 12.14 -1.05
C HIS A 147 -12.99 12.27 -1.26
N ASN A 148 -13.51 13.44 -0.91
CA ASN A 148 -14.85 13.85 -1.35
C ASN A 148 -14.81 14.09 -2.87
N ARG A 149 -14.85 13.01 -3.64
CA ARG A 149 -14.98 13.05 -5.10
C ARG A 149 -16.41 13.42 -5.45
N ASP A 150 -16.56 14.06 -6.59
CA ASP A 150 -17.89 14.24 -7.18
C ASP A 150 -18.52 12.85 -7.35
N LYS A 151 -19.58 12.60 -6.59
CA LYS A 151 -20.26 11.30 -6.57
C LYS A 151 -21.00 10.99 -7.86
N SER A 152 -21.15 11.97 -8.77
CA SER A 152 -21.84 11.80 -10.05
C SER A 152 -21.11 10.84 -11.00
N ASN A 153 -19.79 10.72 -10.86
CA ASN A 153 -18.94 9.93 -11.75
C ASN A 153 -18.53 8.57 -11.19
N TYR A 154 -19.05 8.16 -10.03
CA TYR A 154 -18.65 6.93 -9.36
C TYR A 154 -19.84 6.18 -8.79
N ASP A 155 -19.90 4.89 -9.06
CA ASP A 155 -20.85 4.00 -8.40
C ASP A 155 -20.41 3.65 -6.99
N LYS A 156 -21.35 3.67 -6.05
CA LYS A 156 -21.09 3.23 -4.68
C LYS A 156 -21.17 1.71 -4.62
N LEU A 157 -20.04 1.06 -4.39
CA LEU A 157 -20.03 -0.36 -4.09
C LEU A 157 -20.63 -0.62 -2.70
N ILE A 158 -21.32 -1.75 -2.59
CA ILE A 158 -21.85 -2.22 -1.30
C ILE A 158 -20.66 -2.64 -0.44
N ASN A 159 -20.48 -1.96 0.68
CA ASN A 159 -19.54 -2.35 1.72
C ASN A 159 -20.32 -2.53 3.02
N PRO A 160 -20.44 -3.75 3.54
CA PRO A 160 -21.17 -4.01 4.78
C PRO A 160 -20.46 -3.46 6.02
N LEU A 161 -19.17 -3.13 5.92
CA LEU A 161 -18.39 -2.57 7.03
C LEU A 161 -18.05 -1.12 6.71
N ASP A 162 -18.52 -0.20 7.53
CA ASP A 162 -18.36 1.24 7.30
C ASP A 162 -17.43 1.93 8.30
N SER A 163 -17.04 1.24 9.36
CA SER A 163 -16.25 1.78 10.46
C SER A 163 -14.96 0.98 10.66
N VAL A 164 -13.92 1.67 11.12
CA VAL A 164 -12.65 1.03 11.47
C VAL A 164 -12.05 1.65 12.73
N LEU A 165 -11.61 0.80 13.66
CA LEU A 165 -10.80 1.18 14.81
C LEU A 165 -9.38 0.67 14.58
N LEU A 166 -8.40 1.58 14.57
CA LEU A 166 -7.00 1.27 14.35
C LEU A 166 -6.19 1.46 15.64
N SER A 167 -5.30 0.52 15.91
CA SER A 167 -4.37 0.58 17.04
C SER A 167 -3.00 0.07 16.63
N LYS A 168 -1.97 0.57 17.31
CA LYS A 168 -0.58 0.15 17.09
C LYS A 168 0.11 -0.04 18.44
N LYS A 169 0.70 -1.20 18.64
CA LYS A 169 1.59 -1.49 19.77
C LYS A 169 3.04 -1.37 19.29
N TYR A 170 3.83 -0.56 19.95
CA TYR A 170 5.22 -0.29 19.54
C TYR A 170 6.21 -1.37 20.02
N GLU A 171 5.80 -2.25 20.89
CA GLU A 171 6.56 -3.44 21.23
C GLU A 171 6.07 -4.62 20.39
N ARG A 172 7.01 -5.32 19.75
CA ARG A 172 6.69 -6.54 19.03
C ARG A 172 6.62 -7.69 20.04
N ASP A 173 5.42 -7.97 20.51
CA ASP A 173 5.13 -9.06 21.47
C ASP A 173 4.69 -10.37 20.78
N VAL A 174 4.62 -10.37 19.46
CA VAL A 174 4.21 -11.52 18.66
C VAL A 174 5.26 -11.80 17.58
N ASP A 175 5.78 -13.01 17.57
CA ASP A 175 6.72 -13.45 16.54
C ASP A 175 5.99 -14.17 15.40
N LEU A 176 5.13 -13.40 14.71
CA LEU A 176 4.36 -13.89 13.60
C LEU A 176 5.02 -13.48 12.28
N ILE A 177 5.05 -14.43 11.36
CA ILE A 177 5.49 -14.21 9.96
C ILE A 177 4.30 -14.23 8.98
N TYR A 178 3.10 -13.97 9.45
CA TYR A 178 1.86 -13.95 8.68
C TYR A 178 0.88 -12.91 9.22
N THR A 179 -0.06 -12.50 8.38
CA THR A 179 -1.21 -11.68 8.83
C THR A 179 -2.23 -12.58 9.50
N ARG A 180 -2.81 -12.16 10.63
CA ARG A 180 -4.03 -12.78 11.17
C ARG A 180 -5.26 -11.99 10.76
N CYS A 181 -6.29 -12.72 10.37
CA CYS A 181 -7.63 -12.19 10.08
C CYS A 181 -8.65 -12.95 10.94
N VAL A 182 -9.17 -12.29 11.96
CA VAL A 182 -10.07 -12.91 12.94
C VAL A 182 -11.47 -12.39 12.73
N ALA A 183 -12.41 -13.28 12.40
CA ALA A 183 -13.82 -12.92 12.30
C ALA A 183 -14.40 -12.64 13.70
N THR A 184 -15.30 -11.68 13.76
CA THR A 184 -16.05 -11.30 14.97
C THR A 184 -17.54 -11.18 14.63
N PRO A 185 -18.45 -11.18 15.61
CA PRO A 185 -19.88 -11.08 15.34
C PRO A 185 -20.31 -9.88 14.49
N ASN A 186 -19.60 -8.76 14.58
CA ASN A 186 -19.96 -7.51 13.90
C ASN A 186 -18.92 -7.07 12.87
N GLY A 187 -18.01 -7.96 12.43
CA GLY A 187 -16.95 -7.60 11.48
C GLY A 187 -15.74 -8.51 11.60
N TRP A 188 -14.54 -7.94 11.47
CA TRP A 188 -13.31 -8.72 11.60
C TRP A 188 -12.13 -7.85 12.06
N THR A 189 -11.14 -8.50 12.62
CA THR A 189 -9.90 -7.87 13.08
C THR A 189 -8.71 -8.38 12.29
N PHE A 190 -7.81 -7.48 11.90
CA PHE A 190 -6.49 -7.87 11.42
C PHE A 190 -5.41 -7.64 12.46
N VAL A 191 -4.36 -8.48 12.38
CA VAL A 191 -3.10 -8.32 13.14
C VAL A 191 -1.96 -8.37 12.15
N ILE A 192 -1.20 -7.29 12.05
CA ILE A 192 -0.09 -7.13 11.12
C ILE A 192 1.21 -6.89 11.91
N PRO A 193 2.11 -7.86 11.96
CA PRO A 193 3.41 -7.71 12.60
C PRO A 193 4.35 -6.91 11.69
N ASN A 194 4.75 -5.73 12.13
CA ASN A 194 5.79 -4.94 11.47
C ASN A 194 7.15 -5.19 12.14
N LYS A 195 8.21 -4.56 11.65
CA LYS A 195 9.55 -4.70 12.19
C LYS A 195 9.63 -4.39 13.69
N ASP A 196 9.14 -3.22 14.11
CA ASP A 196 9.26 -2.72 15.48
C ASP A 196 7.90 -2.51 16.16
N SER A 197 6.84 -3.07 15.61
CA SER A 197 5.48 -2.85 16.12
C SER A 197 4.50 -3.89 15.59
N VAL A 198 3.35 -3.97 16.24
CA VAL A 198 2.20 -4.73 15.75
C VAL A 198 1.04 -3.77 15.49
N SER A 199 0.44 -3.84 14.32
CA SER A 199 -0.74 -3.08 13.95
C SER A 199 -1.99 -3.94 14.07
N TYR A 200 -3.02 -3.35 14.64
CA TYR A 200 -4.34 -3.96 14.81
C TYR A 200 -5.39 -3.08 14.15
N GLY A 201 -6.35 -3.69 13.51
CA GLY A 201 -7.51 -2.98 13.02
C GLY A 201 -8.76 -3.81 13.18
N TYR A 202 -9.83 -3.18 13.65
CA TYR A 202 -11.16 -3.76 13.76
C TYR A 202 -12.08 -3.05 12.77
N LEU A 203 -12.54 -3.79 11.76
CA LEU A 203 -13.52 -3.32 10.78
C LEU A 203 -14.89 -3.84 11.22
N TYR A 204 -15.87 -2.94 11.31
CA TYR A 204 -17.18 -3.29 11.84
C TYR A 204 -18.29 -2.42 11.25
N ASN A 205 -19.52 -2.82 11.53
CA ASN A 205 -20.75 -2.10 11.20
C ASN A 205 -21.52 -1.80 12.49
#